data_d584e6b1d68656cad78497d21b20fc9e
#
_entry.id   d584e6b1d68656cad78497d21b20fc9e
#
_cell.length_a   1.000
_cell.length_b   1.000
_cell.length_c   1.000
_cell.angle_alpha   90.00
_cell.angle_beta   90.00
_cell.angle_gamma   90.00
#
_symmetry.space_group_name_H-M   'P 1'
#
loop_
_entity.id
_entity.type
_entity.pdbx_description
1 polymer ?
#
loop_
_entity_poly.entity_id
_entity_poly.type
_entity_poly.pdbx_seq_one_letter_code
_entity_poly.pdbx_strand_id
1 'polypeptide(L)'
;ALKSEWGLDVSKGLVKLFELDGTPCDTMIVALDGGVEHVAPGVVPRLVISGVNLGPNMSQDSYHSGTMGAAREAGLYGMPAIASSLGSFELDGMKGAVQATVDLVEVALEALPLVPENLRRPHIDVSASHLTRWPDVPSRPAWENDPKGALRTAFQHGELMLNLNVPPVWDGSVTTTRLGMRWYRNAVSFGSVEEDETALFTIGGATIDHTPVHQSDCDAVDAGQASVSCLPVWPQTHPLALDDGLLKWVLEASEGGYPAWLRG
;
A
#
# COMPACT_ATOMS: atom_id res chain seq x y z
N ALA A 1 -2.34 -29.95 2.25
CA ALA A 1 -3.77 -29.85 2.57
C ALA A 1 -4.32 -28.48 2.19
N LEU A 2 -3.72 -27.37 2.67
CA LEU A 2 -4.18 -25.99 2.39
C LEU A 2 -4.22 -25.61 0.88
N LYS A 3 -3.36 -26.20 0.05
CA LYS A 3 -3.28 -25.90 -1.39
C LYS A 3 -4.51 -26.30 -2.19
N SER A 4 -5.22 -27.37 -1.80
CA SER A 4 -6.42 -27.84 -2.50
C SER A 4 -7.68 -27.09 -2.08
N GLU A 5 -7.73 -26.59 -0.86
CA GLU A 5 -8.88 -25.84 -0.34
C GLU A 5 -8.96 -24.41 -0.90
N TRP A 6 -7.84 -23.85 -1.30
CA TRP A 6 -7.75 -22.47 -1.81
C TRP A 6 -7.79 -22.37 -3.34
N GLY A 7 -7.92 -23.50 -4.05
CA GLY A 7 -8.02 -23.53 -5.51
C GLY A 7 -6.77 -23.01 -6.23
N LEU A 8 -5.61 -22.97 -5.57
CA LEU A 8 -4.37 -22.46 -6.14
C LEU A 8 -3.86 -23.41 -7.23
N ASP A 9 -3.82 -22.94 -8.46
CA ASP A 9 -3.17 -23.63 -9.57
C ASP A 9 -1.65 -23.41 -9.51
N VAL A 10 -0.97 -24.31 -8.82
CA VAL A 10 0.50 -24.28 -8.68
C VAL A 10 1.25 -24.66 -9.96
N SER A 11 0.55 -25.06 -11.04
CA SER A 11 1.18 -25.38 -12.32
C SER A 11 1.70 -24.14 -13.06
N LYS A 12 1.17 -22.96 -12.73
CA LYS A 12 1.51 -21.68 -13.37
C LYS A 12 2.63 -20.91 -12.67
N GLY A 13 3.14 -21.40 -11.56
CA GLY A 13 4.24 -20.76 -10.82
C GLY A 13 4.47 -21.37 -9.45
N LEU A 14 5.59 -21.04 -8.83
CA LEU A 14 5.90 -21.44 -7.46
C LEU A 14 5.20 -20.51 -6.48
N VAL A 15 4.15 -21.00 -5.83
CA VAL A 15 3.50 -20.30 -4.70
C VAL A 15 3.96 -20.93 -3.40
N LYS A 16 4.54 -20.14 -2.51
CA LYS A 16 4.82 -20.53 -1.13
C LYS A 16 3.89 -19.73 -0.22
N LEU A 17 3.24 -20.42 0.72
CA LEU A 17 2.35 -19.82 1.71
C LEU A 17 2.99 -19.95 3.09
N PHE A 18 3.05 -18.85 3.80
CA PHE A 18 3.52 -18.77 5.18
C PHE A 18 2.48 -18.06 6.02
N GLU A 19 2.40 -18.40 7.28
CA GLU A 19 1.54 -17.78 8.28
C GLU A 19 2.42 -17.23 9.40
N LEU A 20 2.10 -16.00 9.84
CA LEU A 20 2.74 -15.36 10.97
C LEU A 20 1.66 -14.88 11.95
N ASP A 21 1.83 -15.22 13.22
CA ASP A 21 1.01 -14.68 14.31
C ASP A 21 1.54 -13.29 14.69
N GLY A 22 0.88 -12.25 14.22
CA GLY A 22 1.29 -10.86 14.40
C GLY A 22 0.45 -9.88 13.58
N THR A 23 0.80 -8.61 13.65
CA THR A 23 0.18 -7.57 12.81
C THR A 23 0.70 -7.64 11.36
N PRO A 24 0.02 -7.01 10.39
CA PRO A 24 0.54 -6.88 9.03
C PRO A 24 1.93 -6.23 8.96
N CYS A 25 2.23 -5.27 9.83
CA CYS A 25 3.57 -4.67 9.91
C CYS A 25 4.61 -5.68 10.39
N ASP A 26 4.30 -6.49 11.42
CA ASP A 26 5.20 -7.54 11.91
C ASP A 26 5.52 -8.53 10.80
N THR A 27 4.52 -8.86 9.98
CA THR A 27 4.71 -9.74 8.81
C THR A 27 5.73 -9.15 7.83
N MET A 28 5.68 -7.85 7.58
CA MET A 28 6.64 -7.19 6.68
C MET A 28 8.04 -7.11 7.29
N ILE A 29 8.14 -6.79 8.58
CA ILE A 29 9.41 -6.79 9.30
C ILE A 29 10.07 -8.16 9.20
N VAL A 30 9.36 -9.23 9.60
CA VAL A 30 9.88 -10.60 9.53
C VAL A 30 10.26 -10.98 8.10
N ALA A 31 9.40 -10.71 7.11
CA ALA A 31 9.65 -11.08 5.73
C ALA A 31 10.90 -10.40 5.16
N LEU A 32 11.04 -9.09 5.38
CA LEU A 32 12.07 -8.27 4.73
C LEU A 32 13.37 -8.18 5.54
N ASP A 33 13.34 -8.50 6.82
CA ASP A 33 14.53 -8.56 7.68
C ASP A 33 15.14 -9.97 7.74
N GLY A 34 15.15 -10.66 6.60
CA GLY A 34 15.79 -11.96 6.38
C GLY A 34 14.85 -13.16 6.38
N GLY A 35 13.57 -13.01 6.78
CA GLY A 35 12.64 -14.14 6.83
C GLY A 35 12.40 -14.80 5.47
N VAL A 36 12.26 -14.02 4.40
CA VAL A 36 12.10 -14.58 3.04
C VAL A 36 13.33 -15.39 2.64
N GLU A 37 14.54 -14.89 2.87
CA GLU A 37 15.76 -15.63 2.57
C GLU A 37 15.86 -16.91 3.41
N HIS A 38 15.45 -16.86 4.69
CA HIS A 38 15.47 -18.03 5.57
C HIS A 38 14.53 -19.15 5.09
N VAL A 39 13.28 -18.82 4.68
CA VAL A 39 12.27 -19.82 4.32
C VAL A 39 12.21 -20.13 2.82
N ALA A 40 12.79 -19.28 2.01
CA ALA A 40 12.80 -19.37 0.55
C ALA A 40 14.13 -18.87 -0.03
N PRO A 41 15.26 -19.52 0.26
CA PRO A 41 16.58 -19.07 -0.17
C PRO A 41 16.66 -18.76 -1.67
N GLY A 42 17.29 -17.64 -2.02
CA GLY A 42 17.44 -17.17 -3.39
C GLY A 42 16.21 -16.50 -4.00
N VAL A 43 15.13 -16.34 -3.24
CA VAL A 43 13.96 -15.52 -3.66
C VAL A 43 14.23 -14.07 -3.29
N VAL A 44 14.27 -13.21 -4.30
CA VAL A 44 14.43 -11.77 -4.12
C VAL A 44 13.09 -11.08 -4.44
N PRO A 45 12.39 -10.49 -3.46
CA PRO A 45 11.15 -9.78 -3.70
C PRO A 45 11.38 -8.56 -4.60
N ARG A 46 10.45 -8.29 -5.52
CA ARG A 46 10.48 -7.11 -6.41
C ARG A 46 9.42 -6.08 -6.07
N LEU A 47 8.33 -6.53 -5.47
CA LEU A 47 7.17 -5.72 -5.16
C LEU A 47 6.44 -6.36 -3.98
N VAL A 48 5.95 -5.55 -3.08
CA VAL A 48 5.08 -5.97 -1.98
C VAL A 48 3.64 -5.57 -2.31
N ILE A 49 2.71 -6.51 -2.17
CA ILE A 49 1.28 -6.25 -2.23
C ILE A 49 0.68 -6.57 -0.86
N SER A 50 0.11 -5.57 -0.22
CA SER A 50 -0.62 -5.72 1.04
C SER A 50 -2.12 -5.68 0.76
N GLY A 51 -2.81 -6.77 1.00
CA GLY A 51 -4.24 -6.91 0.73
C GLY A 51 -4.57 -8.14 -0.15
N VAL A 52 -5.77 -8.26 -0.71
CA VAL A 52 -6.85 -7.27 -0.77
C VAL A 52 -7.57 -7.21 0.58
N ASN A 53 -7.63 -6.02 1.20
CA ASN A 53 -8.33 -5.79 2.44
C ASN A 53 -9.85 -5.81 2.22
N LEU A 54 -10.60 -6.40 3.14
CA LEU A 54 -12.06 -6.28 3.20
C LEU A 54 -12.39 -5.02 4.00
N GLY A 55 -12.84 -3.99 3.31
CA GLY A 55 -13.09 -2.65 3.85
C GLY A 55 -12.19 -1.59 3.20
N PRO A 56 -12.68 -0.34 3.05
CA PRO A 56 -11.94 0.74 2.42
C PRO A 56 -10.72 1.17 3.24
N ASN A 57 -9.71 1.67 2.52
CA ASN A 57 -8.56 2.38 3.09
C ASN A 57 -8.42 3.74 2.39
N MET A 58 -9.43 4.58 2.56
CA MET A 58 -9.54 5.91 1.96
C MET A 58 -9.50 7.00 3.02
N SER A 59 -9.05 8.20 2.64
CA SER A 59 -9.02 9.34 3.56
C SER A 59 -8.35 8.97 4.90
N GLN A 60 -9.03 9.17 6.04
CA GLN A 60 -8.47 8.88 7.36
C GLN A 60 -8.22 7.38 7.63
N ASP A 61 -8.90 6.45 6.94
CA ASP A 61 -8.65 5.01 7.08
C ASP A 61 -7.18 4.67 6.81
N SER A 62 -6.55 5.42 5.91
CA SER A 62 -5.13 5.25 5.55
C SER A 62 -4.17 5.36 6.74
N TYR A 63 -4.60 6.02 7.83
CA TYR A 63 -3.78 6.20 9.03
C TYR A 63 -3.98 5.12 10.09
N HIS A 64 -5.10 4.38 10.04
CA HIS A 64 -5.45 3.35 11.03
C HIS A 64 -5.29 1.93 10.49
N SER A 65 -5.08 1.79 9.19
CA SER A 65 -5.09 0.52 8.48
C SER A 65 -3.79 -0.27 8.66
N GLY A 66 -3.93 -1.54 9.04
CA GLY A 66 -2.82 -2.50 8.99
C GLY A 66 -2.34 -2.78 7.58
N THR A 67 -3.24 -2.78 6.59
CA THR A 67 -2.90 -2.96 5.17
C THR A 67 -2.01 -1.83 4.67
N MET A 68 -2.37 -0.59 5.00
CA MET A 68 -1.54 0.58 4.70
C MET A 68 -0.24 0.57 5.47
N GLY A 69 -0.28 0.15 6.74
CA GLY A 69 0.88 -0.01 7.60
C GLY A 69 1.91 -0.97 7.01
N ALA A 70 1.48 -2.14 6.55
CA ALA A 70 2.37 -3.13 5.92
C ALA A 70 3.00 -2.61 4.62
N ALA A 71 2.23 -1.94 3.76
CA ALA A 71 2.78 -1.33 2.54
C ALA A 71 3.79 -0.22 2.86
N ARG A 72 3.50 0.59 3.89
CA ARG A 72 4.45 1.62 4.37
C ARG A 72 5.70 0.99 4.98
N GLU A 73 5.56 -0.07 5.77
CA GLU A 73 6.70 -0.79 6.36
C GLU A 73 7.60 -1.35 5.25
N ALA A 74 7.03 -1.94 4.19
CA ALA A 74 7.80 -2.36 3.02
C ALA A 74 8.61 -1.18 2.41
N GLY A 75 7.99 -0.01 2.28
CA GLY A 75 8.67 1.20 1.82
C GLY A 75 9.81 1.66 2.74
N LEU A 76 9.65 1.50 4.06
CA LEU A 76 10.73 1.78 5.01
C LEU A 76 11.95 0.87 4.79
N TYR A 77 11.74 -0.34 4.28
CA TYR A 77 12.82 -1.25 3.86
C TYR A 77 13.35 -0.94 2.45
N GLY A 78 12.80 0.04 1.76
CA GLY A 78 13.21 0.42 0.41
C GLY A 78 12.53 -0.41 -0.69
N MET A 79 11.46 -1.13 -0.35
CA MET A 79 10.68 -1.94 -1.30
C MET A 79 9.53 -1.14 -1.89
N PRO A 80 9.32 -1.19 -3.21
CA PRO A 80 8.09 -0.70 -3.80
C PRO A 80 6.88 -1.48 -3.26
N ALA A 81 5.79 -0.79 -2.98
CA ALA A 81 4.62 -1.40 -2.35
C ALA A 81 3.29 -0.88 -2.88
N ILE A 82 2.31 -1.77 -2.90
CA ILE A 82 0.91 -1.48 -3.21
C ILE A 82 0.07 -1.94 -2.01
N ALA A 83 -0.74 -1.04 -1.45
CA ALA A 83 -1.86 -1.41 -0.59
C ALA A 83 -3.11 -1.56 -1.46
N SER A 84 -3.89 -2.61 -1.26
CA SER A 84 -5.12 -2.86 -2.03
C SER A 84 -6.29 -3.17 -1.12
N SER A 85 -7.46 -2.60 -1.44
CA SER A 85 -8.64 -2.66 -0.61
C SER A 85 -9.92 -2.71 -1.44
N LEU A 86 -10.88 -3.50 -0.98
CA LEU A 86 -12.27 -3.42 -1.44
C LEU A 86 -12.98 -2.31 -0.66
N GLY A 87 -13.65 -1.40 -1.36
CA GLY A 87 -14.42 -0.29 -0.80
C GLY A 87 -15.74 -0.71 -0.13
N SER A 88 -15.80 -1.94 0.40
CA SER A 88 -16.96 -2.53 1.08
C SER A 88 -16.51 -3.48 2.17
N PHE A 89 -17.31 -3.62 3.21
CA PHE A 89 -17.13 -4.63 4.28
C PHE A 89 -17.82 -5.97 3.94
N GLU A 90 -18.48 -6.05 2.79
CA GLU A 90 -19.07 -7.28 2.25
C GLU A 90 -18.15 -7.86 1.17
N LEU A 91 -18.20 -9.18 0.97
CA LEU A 91 -17.36 -9.87 -0.03
C LEU A 91 -17.78 -9.59 -1.49
N ASP A 92 -18.95 -8.99 -1.67
CA ASP A 92 -19.42 -8.58 -2.98
C ASP A 92 -18.44 -7.59 -3.62
N GLY A 93 -17.96 -7.90 -4.81
CA GLY A 93 -16.91 -7.11 -5.47
C GLY A 93 -15.47 -7.58 -5.23
N MET A 94 -15.21 -8.51 -4.31
CA MET A 94 -13.84 -9.00 -4.03
C MET A 94 -13.11 -9.50 -5.29
N LYS A 95 -13.82 -10.19 -6.17
CA LYS A 95 -13.24 -10.66 -7.44
C LYS A 95 -12.79 -9.50 -8.33
N GLY A 96 -13.57 -8.42 -8.38
CA GLY A 96 -13.20 -7.19 -9.10
C GLY A 96 -11.98 -6.51 -8.47
N ALA A 97 -11.95 -6.45 -7.13
CA ALA A 97 -10.81 -5.88 -6.40
C ALA A 97 -9.51 -6.67 -6.63
N VAL A 98 -9.58 -8.00 -6.65
CA VAL A 98 -8.43 -8.85 -7.00
C VAL A 98 -7.98 -8.59 -8.44
N GLN A 99 -8.92 -8.49 -9.40
CA GLN A 99 -8.57 -8.21 -10.79
C GLN A 99 -7.91 -6.84 -10.93
N ALA A 100 -8.50 -5.79 -10.35
CA ALA A 100 -7.91 -4.44 -10.38
C ALA A 100 -6.51 -4.40 -9.72
N THR A 101 -6.29 -5.23 -8.69
CA THR A 101 -4.97 -5.36 -8.07
C THR A 101 -3.96 -5.99 -9.03
N VAL A 102 -4.33 -7.05 -9.73
CA VAL A 102 -3.46 -7.71 -10.72
C VAL A 102 -3.15 -6.74 -11.85
N ASP A 103 -4.14 -6.03 -12.36
CA ASP A 103 -3.95 -5.04 -13.44
C ASP A 103 -2.98 -3.92 -13.01
N LEU A 104 -3.12 -3.41 -11.78
CA LEU A 104 -2.20 -2.41 -11.24
C LEU A 104 -0.78 -2.98 -11.05
N VAL A 105 -0.66 -4.23 -10.61
CA VAL A 105 0.65 -4.90 -10.48
C VAL A 105 1.34 -5.00 -11.83
N GLU A 106 0.62 -5.38 -12.90
CA GLU A 106 1.18 -5.44 -14.25
C GLU A 106 1.75 -4.08 -14.70
N VAL A 107 0.97 -3.01 -14.50
CA VAL A 107 1.42 -1.64 -14.80
C VAL A 107 2.62 -1.24 -13.93
N ALA A 108 2.59 -1.55 -12.63
CA ALA A 108 3.69 -1.21 -11.71
C ALA A 108 4.99 -1.94 -12.05
N LEU A 109 4.90 -3.20 -12.51
CA LEU A 109 6.06 -3.99 -12.91
C LEU A 109 6.81 -3.40 -14.12
N GLU A 110 6.14 -2.64 -14.98
CA GLU A 110 6.79 -1.90 -16.07
C GLU A 110 7.73 -0.80 -15.54
N ALA A 111 7.41 -0.23 -14.38
CA ALA A 111 8.23 0.79 -13.72
C ALA A 111 9.39 0.21 -12.92
N LEU A 112 9.44 -1.11 -12.69
CA LEU A 112 10.42 -1.74 -11.81
C LEU A 112 11.54 -2.43 -12.60
N PRO A 113 12.80 -2.41 -12.11
CA PRO A 113 13.89 -3.15 -12.70
C PRO A 113 13.64 -4.67 -12.61
N LEU A 114 14.18 -5.43 -13.57
CA LEU A 114 14.07 -6.90 -13.56
C LEU A 114 14.76 -7.51 -12.34
N VAL A 115 15.88 -6.93 -11.93
CA VAL A 115 16.61 -7.30 -10.71
C VAL A 115 16.49 -6.12 -9.76
N PRO A 116 15.88 -6.30 -8.57
CA PRO A 116 15.77 -5.22 -7.61
C PRO A 116 17.15 -4.81 -7.12
N GLU A 117 17.30 -3.52 -6.84
CA GLU A 117 18.47 -3.02 -6.12
C GLU A 117 18.45 -3.52 -4.68
N ASN A 118 19.58 -3.44 -3.99
CA ASN A 118 19.68 -3.81 -2.60
C ASN A 118 18.67 -2.99 -1.76
N LEU A 119 18.05 -3.65 -0.82
CA LEU A 119 17.18 -2.99 0.16
C LEU A 119 17.99 -1.92 0.89
N ARG A 120 17.36 -0.81 1.19
CA ARG A 120 18.01 0.32 1.85
C ARG A 120 18.31 0.08 3.31
N ARG A 121 17.52 -0.73 3.98
CA ARG A 121 17.86 -1.17 5.33
C ARG A 121 18.98 -2.21 5.25
N PRO A 122 19.92 -2.16 6.22
CA PRO A 122 20.94 -3.18 6.30
C PRO A 122 20.31 -4.56 6.42
N HIS A 123 20.86 -5.52 5.69
CA HIS A 123 20.48 -6.91 5.87
C HIS A 123 20.85 -7.39 7.28
N ILE A 124 20.19 -8.43 7.78
CA ILE A 124 20.41 -9.04 9.10
C ILE A 124 21.88 -9.38 9.39
N ASP A 125 22.67 -9.67 8.35
CA ASP A 125 24.08 -9.98 8.47
C ASP A 125 24.98 -8.74 8.68
N VAL A 126 24.42 -7.55 8.58
CA VAL A 126 25.17 -6.32 8.82
C VAL A 126 25.13 -6.00 10.31
N SER A 127 26.31 -6.00 10.95
CA SER A 127 26.39 -5.73 12.39
C SER A 127 25.88 -4.33 12.71
N ALA A 128 25.27 -4.16 13.90
CA ALA A 128 24.73 -2.88 14.35
C ALA A 128 25.75 -1.74 14.34
N SER A 129 27.05 -2.04 14.41
CA SER A 129 28.13 -1.04 14.31
C SER A 129 28.22 -0.38 12.92
N HIS A 130 27.64 -0.97 11.89
CA HIS A 130 27.55 -0.39 10.55
C HIS A 130 26.33 0.50 10.33
N LEU A 131 25.39 0.56 11.28
CA LEU A 131 24.19 1.37 11.23
C LEU A 131 24.42 2.87 11.49
N THR A 132 25.66 3.34 11.52
CA THR A 132 25.99 4.76 11.74
C THR A 132 25.71 5.66 10.54
N ARG A 133 25.38 5.07 9.38
CA ARG A 133 24.96 5.82 8.19
C ARG A 133 23.64 5.26 7.70
N TRP A 134 22.71 6.15 7.42
CA TRP A 134 21.63 5.82 6.51
C TRP A 134 22.23 5.42 5.17
N PRO A 135 21.62 4.44 4.47
CA PRO A 135 22.01 4.14 3.09
C PRO A 135 22.03 5.44 2.29
N ASP A 136 22.99 5.58 1.39
CA ASP A 136 23.04 6.73 0.51
C ASP A 136 21.68 6.89 -0.18
N VAL A 137 21.12 8.10 -0.11
CA VAL A 137 19.90 8.40 -0.85
C VAL A 137 20.21 8.20 -2.32
N PRO A 138 19.45 7.34 -3.05
CA PRO A 138 19.70 7.17 -4.46
C PRO A 138 19.68 8.52 -5.15
N SER A 139 20.58 8.69 -6.10
CA SER A 139 20.56 9.85 -6.98
C SER A 139 19.23 9.86 -7.73
N ARG A 140 18.26 10.62 -7.24
CA ARG A 140 17.05 10.91 -8.01
C ARG A 140 17.40 11.88 -9.13
N PRO A 141 16.79 11.73 -10.32
CA PRO A 141 16.82 12.80 -11.32
C PRO A 141 16.39 14.12 -10.67
N ALA A 142 16.99 15.24 -11.09
CA ALA A 142 16.48 16.54 -10.69
C ALA A 142 15.02 16.63 -11.12
N TRP A 143 14.11 16.64 -10.16
CA TRP A 143 12.68 16.47 -10.42
C TRP A 143 12.09 17.60 -11.29
N GLU A 144 12.70 18.77 -11.27
CA GLU A 144 12.29 19.92 -12.09
C GLU A 144 12.44 19.63 -13.59
N ASN A 145 13.40 18.78 -13.97
CA ASN A 145 13.66 18.43 -15.35
C ASN A 145 12.96 17.14 -15.79
N ASP A 146 12.74 16.21 -14.84
CA ASP A 146 12.09 14.92 -15.09
C ASP A 146 11.27 14.47 -13.88
N PRO A 147 10.10 15.08 -13.62
CA PRO A 147 9.27 14.72 -12.48
C PRO A 147 8.77 13.27 -12.53
N LYS A 148 8.48 12.74 -13.71
CA LYS A 148 8.01 11.35 -13.87
C LYS A 148 9.12 10.35 -13.57
N GLY A 149 10.34 10.58 -14.05
CA GLY A 149 11.49 9.76 -13.72
C GLY A 149 11.85 9.83 -12.23
N ALA A 150 11.73 11.01 -11.61
CA ALA A 150 11.95 11.16 -10.18
C ALA A 150 10.91 10.40 -9.33
N LEU A 151 9.63 10.44 -9.70
CA LEU A 151 8.57 9.66 -9.03
C LEU A 151 8.74 8.16 -9.23
N ARG A 152 9.13 7.73 -10.43
CA ARG A 152 9.42 6.32 -10.71
C ARG A 152 10.58 5.83 -9.84
N THR A 153 11.65 6.59 -9.74
CA THR A 153 12.78 6.29 -8.86
C THR A 153 12.34 6.23 -7.39
N ALA A 154 11.53 7.19 -6.94
CA ALA A 154 10.99 7.19 -5.59
C ALA A 154 10.16 5.93 -5.28
N PHE A 155 9.35 5.46 -6.23
CA PHE A 155 8.59 4.22 -6.10
C PHE A 155 9.51 3.00 -6.06
N GLN A 156 10.48 2.91 -6.97
CA GLN A 156 11.47 1.81 -7.03
C GLN A 156 12.22 1.64 -5.71
N HIS A 157 12.43 2.72 -4.99
CA HIS A 157 13.16 2.74 -3.72
C HIS A 157 12.25 2.80 -2.48
N GLY A 158 10.95 2.59 -2.64
CA GLY A 158 9.99 2.54 -1.55
C GLY A 158 9.74 3.89 -0.85
N GLU A 159 10.07 5.01 -1.47
CA GLU A 159 9.79 6.34 -0.92
C GLU A 159 8.38 6.82 -1.22
N LEU A 160 7.77 6.19 -2.23
CA LEU A 160 6.40 6.36 -2.66
C LEU A 160 5.72 5.00 -2.69
N MET A 161 4.50 4.90 -2.18
CA MET A 161 3.67 3.70 -2.26
C MET A 161 2.37 3.99 -3.00
N LEU A 162 1.73 2.95 -3.55
CA LEU A 162 0.42 3.04 -4.17
C LEU A 162 -0.65 2.53 -3.21
N ASN A 163 -1.81 3.19 -3.20
CA ASN A 163 -3.00 2.79 -2.46
C ASN A 163 -4.17 2.64 -3.43
N LEU A 164 -4.59 1.40 -3.66
CA LEU A 164 -5.71 1.04 -4.51
C LEU A 164 -6.95 0.80 -3.68
N ASN A 165 -8.05 1.47 -4.01
CA ASN A 165 -9.38 1.19 -3.46
C ASN A 165 -10.34 0.91 -4.62
N VAL A 166 -11.05 -0.23 -4.56
CA VAL A 166 -11.93 -0.69 -5.62
C VAL A 166 -13.37 -0.73 -5.11
N PRO A 167 -14.33 -0.07 -5.77
CA PRO A 167 -15.72 -0.14 -5.35
C PRO A 167 -16.29 -1.56 -5.48
N PRO A 168 -17.32 -1.93 -4.70
CA PRO A 168 -17.95 -3.26 -4.80
C PRO A 168 -18.58 -3.51 -6.17
N VAL A 169 -19.06 -2.45 -6.82
CA VAL A 169 -19.52 -2.47 -8.22
C VAL A 169 -18.54 -1.62 -9.03
N TRP A 170 -17.55 -2.27 -9.59
CA TRP A 170 -16.51 -1.60 -10.37
C TRP A 170 -16.87 -1.59 -11.85
N ASP A 171 -16.81 -0.41 -12.48
CA ASP A 171 -17.10 -0.20 -13.90
C ASP A 171 -15.94 -0.58 -14.85
N GLY A 172 -14.81 -1.02 -14.30
CA GLY A 172 -13.59 -1.33 -15.06
C GLY A 172 -12.65 -0.14 -15.23
N SER A 173 -13.06 1.07 -14.85
CA SER A 173 -12.22 2.26 -14.95
C SER A 173 -11.36 2.47 -13.72
N VAL A 174 -10.20 3.12 -13.93
CA VAL A 174 -9.26 3.50 -12.88
C VAL A 174 -9.03 5.01 -12.95
N THR A 175 -8.81 5.63 -11.82
CA THR A 175 -8.42 7.04 -11.77
C THR A 175 -7.34 7.28 -10.72
N THR A 176 -6.40 8.15 -11.06
CA THR A 176 -5.36 8.62 -10.13
C THR A 176 -5.94 9.67 -9.20
N THR A 177 -5.73 9.52 -7.91
CA THR A 177 -6.40 10.30 -6.88
C THR A 177 -5.44 10.80 -5.80
N ARG A 178 -5.96 11.68 -4.95
CA ARG A 178 -5.44 12.06 -3.63
C ARG A 178 -6.35 11.51 -2.54
N LEU A 179 -5.91 11.53 -1.29
CA LEU A 179 -6.78 11.23 -0.15
C LEU A 179 -7.89 12.28 -0.06
N GLY A 180 -9.10 11.81 0.19
CA GLY A 180 -10.30 12.64 0.35
C GLY A 180 -10.48 13.17 1.77
N MET A 181 -11.68 13.72 2.02
CA MET A 181 -12.12 14.19 3.34
C MET A 181 -13.34 13.42 3.79
N ARG A 182 -13.11 12.29 4.45
CA ARG A 182 -14.14 11.44 5.04
C ARG A 182 -13.82 11.24 6.51
N TRP A 183 -14.83 11.42 7.37
CA TRP A 183 -14.70 11.36 8.81
C TRP A 183 -15.68 10.39 9.40
N TYR A 184 -15.26 9.67 10.43
CA TYR A 184 -16.10 8.77 11.20
C TYR A 184 -16.50 9.45 12.51
N ARG A 185 -17.81 9.52 12.78
CA ARG A 185 -18.38 9.97 14.04
C ARG A 185 -19.23 8.86 14.65
N ASN A 186 -19.41 8.91 15.96
CA ASN A 186 -20.23 7.95 16.69
C ASN A 186 -19.79 6.49 16.44
N ALA A 187 -18.49 6.27 16.28
CA ALA A 187 -17.93 4.95 16.03
C ALA A 187 -17.86 4.07 17.27
N VAL A 188 -18.16 4.61 18.45
CA VAL A 188 -18.09 3.89 19.72
C VAL A 188 -19.48 3.77 20.33
N SER A 189 -19.88 2.55 20.64
CA SER A 189 -21.01 2.26 21.50
C SER A 189 -20.50 1.97 22.90
N PHE A 190 -21.08 2.63 23.89
CA PHE A 190 -20.74 2.48 25.29
C PHE A 190 -21.65 1.42 25.90
N GLY A 191 -21.07 0.36 26.47
CA GLY A 191 -21.79 -0.62 27.28
C GLY A 191 -21.93 -0.17 28.73
N SER A 192 -22.48 -1.04 29.57
CA SER A 192 -22.55 -0.82 31.02
C SER A 192 -21.15 -0.83 31.64
N VAL A 193 -21.02 -0.10 32.74
CA VAL A 193 -19.89 -0.25 33.65
C VAL A 193 -20.25 -1.34 34.66
N GLU A 194 -19.45 -2.38 34.74
CA GLU A 194 -19.64 -3.50 35.66
C GLU A 194 -19.23 -3.10 37.10
N GLU A 195 -19.62 -3.93 38.10
CA GLU A 195 -19.34 -3.65 39.52
C GLU A 195 -17.84 -3.62 39.86
N ASP A 196 -17.00 -4.25 39.04
CA ASP A 196 -15.54 -4.25 39.17
C ASP A 196 -14.85 -3.08 38.46
N GLU A 197 -15.63 -2.06 38.05
CA GLU A 197 -15.19 -0.89 37.27
C GLU A 197 -14.73 -1.22 35.83
N THR A 198 -15.00 -2.43 35.33
CA THR A 198 -14.75 -2.80 33.93
C THR A 198 -15.83 -2.17 33.04
N ALA A 199 -15.43 -1.48 31.97
CA ALA A 199 -16.33 -0.92 30.98
C ALA A 199 -16.12 -1.59 29.62
N LEU A 200 -17.23 -1.98 28.98
CA LEU A 200 -17.22 -2.54 27.64
C LEU A 200 -17.50 -1.46 26.60
N PHE A 201 -16.65 -1.37 25.59
CA PHE A 201 -16.82 -0.50 24.42
C PHE A 201 -16.84 -1.34 23.16
N THR A 202 -17.74 -1.03 22.24
CA THR A 202 -17.75 -1.64 20.90
C THR A 202 -17.49 -0.56 19.86
N ILE A 203 -16.54 -0.82 18.97
CA ILE A 203 -16.23 0.06 17.83
C ILE A 203 -16.96 -0.49 16.61
N GLY A 204 -17.74 0.36 15.94
CA GLY A 204 -18.50 0.04 14.74
C GLY A 204 -19.70 0.95 14.53
N GLY A 205 -20.39 0.80 13.42
CA GLY A 205 -21.63 1.54 13.13
C GLY A 205 -21.45 3.07 13.03
N ALA A 206 -20.28 3.53 12.60
CA ALA A 206 -19.97 4.95 12.52
C ALA A 206 -20.88 5.71 11.55
N THR A 207 -21.18 6.96 11.89
CA THR A 207 -21.73 7.93 10.94
C THR A 207 -20.57 8.46 10.09
N ILE A 208 -20.72 8.40 8.78
CA ILE A 208 -19.70 8.90 7.85
C ILE A 208 -20.07 10.31 7.40
N ASP A 209 -19.23 11.28 7.73
CA ASP A 209 -19.26 12.61 7.12
C ASP A 209 -18.31 12.64 5.94
N HIS A 210 -18.77 13.18 4.82
CA HIS A 210 -18.02 13.30 3.60
C HIS A 210 -18.08 14.73 3.06
N THR A 211 -16.92 15.28 2.75
CA THR A 211 -16.80 16.55 2.03
C THR A 211 -16.16 16.26 0.68
N PRO A 212 -16.82 16.56 -0.45
CA PRO A 212 -16.24 16.37 -1.79
C PRO A 212 -14.93 17.13 -1.95
N VAL A 213 -13.93 16.44 -2.46
CA VAL A 213 -12.60 16.99 -2.75
C VAL A 213 -12.22 16.60 -4.18
N HIS A 214 -11.94 17.58 -5.01
CA HIS A 214 -11.57 17.33 -6.39
C HIS A 214 -10.47 16.26 -6.50
N GLN A 215 -10.73 15.25 -7.33
CA GLN A 215 -9.83 14.12 -7.59
C GLN A 215 -9.51 13.30 -6.32
N SER A 216 -10.50 13.10 -5.45
CA SER A 216 -10.32 12.30 -4.25
C SER A 216 -10.61 10.82 -4.45
N ASP A 217 -9.99 9.99 -3.61
CA ASP A 217 -10.22 8.55 -3.54
C ASP A 217 -11.67 8.21 -3.19
N CYS A 218 -12.25 8.95 -2.23
CA CYS A 218 -13.63 8.75 -1.81
C CYS A 218 -14.62 9.03 -2.95
N ASP A 219 -14.46 10.17 -3.64
CA ASP A 219 -15.39 10.56 -4.72
C ASP A 219 -15.24 9.60 -5.92
N ALA A 220 -14.03 9.13 -6.22
CA ALA A 220 -13.80 8.16 -7.29
C ALA A 220 -14.49 6.82 -7.00
N VAL A 221 -14.34 6.29 -5.79
CA VAL A 221 -14.95 5.01 -5.39
C VAL A 221 -16.49 5.13 -5.34
N ASP A 222 -17.00 6.24 -4.83
CA ASP A 222 -18.45 6.51 -4.81
C ASP A 222 -19.01 6.66 -6.25
N ALA A 223 -18.19 7.06 -7.21
CA ALA A 223 -18.55 7.12 -8.64
C ALA A 223 -18.39 5.78 -9.40
N GLY A 224 -18.01 4.69 -8.73
CA GLY A 224 -17.84 3.36 -9.33
C GLY A 224 -16.47 3.11 -9.95
N GLN A 225 -15.50 4.01 -9.76
CA GLN A 225 -14.15 3.91 -10.32
C GLN A 225 -13.17 3.37 -9.28
N ALA A 226 -12.21 2.57 -9.71
CA ALA A 226 -11.08 2.20 -8.86
C ALA A 226 -10.14 3.41 -8.69
N SER A 227 -9.77 3.69 -7.45
CA SER A 227 -8.94 4.82 -7.06
C SER A 227 -7.50 4.37 -6.81
N VAL A 228 -6.51 5.02 -7.43
CA VAL A 228 -5.08 4.83 -7.15
C VAL A 228 -4.50 6.12 -6.60
N SER A 229 -4.22 6.16 -5.31
CA SER A 229 -3.53 7.27 -4.67
C SER A 229 -2.04 6.96 -4.50
N CYS A 230 -1.18 7.95 -4.77
CA CYS A 230 0.26 7.85 -4.55
C CYS A 230 0.60 8.55 -3.24
N LEU A 231 1.17 7.82 -2.29
CA LEU A 231 1.41 8.32 -0.94
C LEU A 231 2.90 8.26 -0.59
N PRO A 232 3.48 9.34 -0.06
CA PRO A 232 4.85 9.30 0.45
C PRO A 232 4.93 8.39 1.68
N VAL A 233 6.01 7.66 1.78
CA VAL A 233 6.30 6.77 2.92
C VAL A 233 6.86 7.57 4.10
N TRP A 234 7.73 8.52 3.81
CA TRP A 234 8.41 9.34 4.81
C TRP A 234 7.67 10.67 5.04
N PRO A 235 7.52 11.12 6.29
CA PRO A 235 6.92 12.42 6.59
C PRO A 235 7.83 13.55 6.12
N GLN A 236 7.25 14.74 5.90
CA GLN A 236 7.94 15.91 5.33
C GLN A 236 9.22 16.36 6.04
N THR A 237 9.33 16.08 7.32
CA THR A 237 10.52 16.46 8.10
C THR A 237 11.67 15.44 8.02
N HIS A 238 11.45 14.30 7.34
CA HIS A 238 12.44 13.24 7.24
C HIS A 238 13.43 13.50 6.09
N PRO A 239 14.73 13.17 6.22
CA PRO A 239 15.73 13.36 5.15
C PRO A 239 15.41 12.63 3.83
N LEU A 240 14.60 11.55 3.87
CA LEU A 240 14.13 10.81 2.70
C LEU A 240 12.77 11.28 2.19
N ALA A 241 12.17 12.31 2.78
CA ALA A 241 10.90 12.85 2.31
C ALA A 241 11.01 13.34 0.86
N LEU A 242 9.91 13.21 0.14
CA LEU A 242 9.79 13.74 -1.22
C LEU A 242 9.50 15.24 -1.17
N ASP A 243 10.04 15.98 -2.13
CA ASP A 243 9.77 17.41 -2.26
C ASP A 243 8.29 17.67 -2.57
N ASP A 244 7.68 18.69 -1.95
CA ASP A 244 6.28 19.05 -2.18
C ASP A 244 6.00 19.46 -3.63
N GLY A 245 6.97 20.03 -4.31
CA GLY A 245 6.88 20.35 -5.74
C GLY A 245 6.76 19.09 -6.59
N LEU A 246 7.52 18.04 -6.24
CA LEU A 246 7.44 16.75 -6.90
C LEU A 246 6.09 16.06 -6.63
N LEU A 247 5.58 16.13 -5.41
CA LEU A 247 4.30 15.50 -5.04
C LEU A 247 3.09 16.05 -5.81
N LYS A 248 3.17 17.22 -6.43
CA LYS A 248 2.10 17.72 -7.31
C LYS A 248 1.92 16.87 -8.57
N TRP A 249 2.97 16.21 -9.03
CA TRP A 249 2.95 15.40 -10.24
C TRP A 249 2.37 14.00 -10.04
N VAL A 250 2.16 13.56 -8.78
CA VAL A 250 1.55 12.25 -8.51
C VAL A 250 0.10 12.16 -8.99
N LEU A 251 -0.58 13.30 -9.20
CA LEU A 251 -1.97 13.37 -9.64
C LEU A 251 -2.15 13.36 -11.15
N GLU A 252 -1.06 13.38 -11.92
CA GLU A 252 -1.14 13.26 -13.37
C GLU A 252 -1.51 11.83 -13.75
N ALA A 253 -2.62 11.66 -14.46
CA ALA A 253 -3.10 10.37 -14.93
C ALA A 253 -2.71 10.11 -16.39
N SER A 254 -2.44 8.83 -16.74
CA SER A 254 -2.37 8.35 -18.11
C SER A 254 -3.77 8.20 -18.72
N GLU A 255 -3.88 7.90 -20.03
CA GLU A 255 -5.16 7.61 -20.68
C GLU A 255 -5.94 6.47 -20.01
N GLY A 256 -5.25 5.47 -19.41
CA GLY A 256 -5.86 4.37 -18.68
C GLY A 256 -6.21 4.70 -17.22
N GLY A 257 -6.06 5.98 -16.79
CA GLY A 257 -6.39 6.41 -15.41
C GLY A 257 -5.33 6.12 -14.36
N TYR A 258 -4.32 5.31 -14.67
CA TYR A 258 -3.20 5.04 -13.77
C TYR A 258 -2.25 6.23 -13.66
N PRO A 259 -1.46 6.35 -12.56
CA PRO A 259 -0.45 7.40 -12.45
C PRO A 259 0.46 7.44 -13.67
N ALA A 260 0.57 8.61 -14.33
CA ALA A 260 1.26 8.75 -15.59
C ALA A 260 2.76 8.45 -15.52
N TRP A 261 3.35 8.56 -14.34
CA TRP A 261 4.76 8.27 -14.10
C TRP A 261 5.10 6.77 -14.05
N LEU A 262 4.11 5.88 -13.90
CA LEU A 262 4.33 4.43 -13.95
C LEU A 262 4.73 3.95 -15.35
N ARG A 263 4.23 4.63 -16.39
CA ARG A 263 4.57 4.30 -17.78
C ARG A 263 5.65 5.25 -18.29
N GLY A 264 6.71 4.69 -18.87
CA GLY A 264 7.85 5.42 -19.41
C GLY A 264 7.57 6.13 -20.71
#